data_c5950cd3e84fefacfadbe10707884744
#
_entry.id   c5950cd3e84fefacfadbe10707884744
#
_cell.length_a   1.000
_cell.length_b   1.000
_cell.length_c   1.000
_cell.angle_alpha   90.00
_cell.angle_beta   90.00
_cell.angle_gamma   90.00
#
_symmetry.space_group_name_H-M   'P 1'
#
loop_
_entity.id
_entity.type
_entity.pdbx_description
1 polymer ?
#
loop_
_entity_poly.entity_id
_entity_poly.type
_entity_poly.pdbx_seq_one_letter_code
_entity_poly.pdbx_strand_id
1 'polypeptide(L)'
;MNEEIQNLINPYIIDCNNINEETHSWPVGIRYNRRIVKLYELELITGGSGKIFTDGKWLEAVKGDIFFRKPGLDVQGISGYLFCTIIFDPVYCISRKDIYNSKVSYWMAGENEMLPYVDFFDNIPHKFNTPNFNEYMQLFLNIFNTYSKKNIKNQLSMKADLLKILTMLNKELNNQSIAFKSQSVKNNYKKIMLCKNYIDNNLYSSFSLDTLADMCGLSRTFFCRIFGEIIGQPPFEYIINQKLGIAKLLLSTTDMSIKEISSSCGFSDITYFYRRFKGHFNMTPKSYRENLQLFDKVN
;
A
#
# COMPACT_ATOMS: atom_id res chain seq x y z
N MET A 1 -1.63 -22.89 -7.05
CA MET A 1 -1.08 -21.49 -7.10
C MET A 1 -0.85 -20.88 -5.71
N ASN A 2 -1.64 -21.21 -4.68
CA ASN A 2 -1.44 -20.66 -3.33
C ASN A 2 -0.28 -21.29 -2.53
N GLU A 3 0.11 -22.54 -2.80
CA GLU A 3 1.26 -23.17 -2.12
C GLU A 3 2.61 -22.68 -2.64
N GLU A 4 2.71 -22.38 -3.93
CA GLU A 4 3.96 -21.84 -4.50
C GLU A 4 4.27 -20.43 -3.99
N ILE A 5 3.27 -19.58 -3.78
CA ILE A 5 3.45 -18.20 -3.29
C ILE A 5 3.81 -18.19 -1.81
N GLN A 6 3.21 -19.06 -0.98
CA GLN A 6 3.58 -19.19 0.44
C GLN A 6 5.05 -19.62 0.61
N ASN A 7 5.57 -20.41 -0.32
CA ASN A 7 6.96 -20.82 -0.34
C ASN A 7 7.94 -19.71 -0.79
N LEU A 8 7.43 -18.61 -1.37
CA LEU A 8 8.25 -17.48 -1.83
C LEU A 8 8.45 -16.40 -0.75
N ILE A 9 7.63 -16.34 0.30
CA ILE A 9 7.79 -15.34 1.36
C ILE A 9 9.06 -15.63 2.16
N ASN A 10 10.06 -14.79 1.89
CA ASN A 10 11.38 -14.87 2.50
C ASN A 10 11.84 -13.46 2.89
N PRO A 11 11.24 -12.86 3.92
CA PRO A 11 11.39 -11.43 4.19
C PRO A 11 12.81 -11.08 4.65
N TYR A 12 13.24 -9.89 4.25
CA TYR A 12 14.47 -9.26 4.69
C TYR A 12 14.16 -7.90 5.30
N ILE A 13 14.57 -7.65 6.55
CA ILE A 13 14.37 -6.37 7.21
C ILE A 13 15.43 -5.38 6.73
N ILE A 14 14.96 -4.25 6.18
CA ILE A 14 15.79 -3.20 5.59
C ILE A 14 16.06 -2.12 6.62
N ASP A 15 15.01 -1.70 7.36
CA ASP A 15 15.12 -0.66 8.38
C ASP A 15 14.05 -0.82 9.47
N CYS A 16 14.34 -0.28 10.65
CA CYS A 16 13.42 -0.25 11.78
C CYS A 16 13.58 1.04 12.55
N ASN A 17 12.46 1.66 12.90
CA ASN A 17 12.42 2.88 13.71
C ASN A 17 11.45 2.71 14.89
N ASN A 18 11.81 3.30 16.02
CA ASN A 18 10.95 3.39 17.20
C ASN A 18 10.90 4.86 17.66
N ILE A 19 9.78 5.50 17.38
CA ILE A 19 9.51 6.88 17.81
C ILE A 19 8.66 6.80 19.09
N ASN A 20 9.26 7.11 20.20
CA ASN A 20 8.66 7.10 21.53
C ASN A 20 8.79 8.45 22.19
N GLU A 21 8.31 8.61 23.42
CA GLU A 21 8.33 9.87 24.17
C GLU A 21 9.75 10.41 24.38
N GLU A 22 10.76 9.58 24.51
CA GLU A 22 12.15 9.96 24.70
C GLU A 22 12.82 10.44 23.41
N THR A 23 12.43 9.86 22.28
CA THR A 23 13.03 10.16 20.96
C THR A 23 12.24 11.19 20.18
N HIS A 24 10.99 11.46 20.58
CA HIS A 24 10.06 12.33 19.87
C HIS A 24 10.12 13.77 20.38
N SER A 25 10.81 14.62 19.64
CA SER A 25 10.90 16.06 19.92
C SER A 25 10.04 16.96 19.02
N TRP A 26 9.16 16.37 18.19
CA TRP A 26 8.45 17.14 17.18
C TRP A 26 7.11 17.64 17.71
N PRO A 27 6.77 18.93 17.47
CA PRO A 27 5.48 19.48 17.86
C PRO A 27 4.32 18.69 17.25
N VAL A 28 3.21 18.60 17.98
CA VAL A 28 1.96 18.00 17.48
C VAL A 28 1.40 18.84 16.32
N GLY A 29 0.85 18.19 15.31
CA GLY A 29 0.19 18.85 14.18
C GLY A 29 1.09 19.22 12.99
N ILE A 30 2.38 18.89 13.03
CA ILE A 30 3.26 19.10 11.88
C ILE A 30 2.94 18.07 10.80
N ARG A 31 2.81 18.54 9.56
CA ARG A 31 2.69 17.66 8.38
C ARG A 31 4.06 17.19 7.95
N TYR A 32 4.19 15.87 7.84
CA TYR A 32 5.36 15.26 7.19
C TYR A 32 5.32 15.45 5.67
N ASN A 33 6.45 15.25 5.02
CA ASN A 33 6.51 15.28 3.56
C ASN A 33 5.62 14.18 2.97
N ARG A 34 4.85 14.55 1.95
CA ARG A 34 4.07 13.59 1.17
C ARG A 34 5.01 12.78 0.29
N ARG A 35 4.84 11.46 0.25
CA ARG A 35 5.72 10.57 -0.48
C ARG A 35 4.98 9.36 -1.07
N ILE A 36 5.57 8.79 -2.12
CA ILE A 36 5.18 7.48 -2.63
C ILE A 36 6.01 6.42 -1.90
N VAL A 37 5.33 5.45 -1.32
CA VAL A 37 5.96 4.30 -0.66
C VAL A 37 6.67 3.45 -1.71
N LYS A 38 7.93 3.09 -1.48
CA LYS A 38 8.74 2.29 -2.39
C LYS A 38 8.99 0.87 -1.87
N LEU A 39 8.94 0.70 -0.57
CA LEU A 39 9.20 -0.53 0.15
C LEU A 39 7.93 -0.96 0.91
N TYR A 40 7.90 -2.18 1.42
CA TYR A 40 6.83 -2.59 2.33
C TYR A 40 7.10 -2.06 3.73
N GLU A 41 6.07 -1.49 4.35
CA GLU A 41 6.14 -0.88 5.68
C GLU A 41 5.01 -1.39 6.57
N LEU A 42 5.38 -1.83 7.76
CA LEU A 42 4.47 -2.09 8.88
C LEU A 42 4.72 -1.05 9.95
N GLU A 43 3.68 -0.30 10.34
CA GLU A 43 3.76 0.72 11.39
C GLU A 43 2.72 0.44 12.46
N LEU A 44 3.17 0.16 13.67
CA LEU A 44 2.33 0.00 14.87
C LEU A 44 2.27 1.34 15.61
N ILE A 45 1.08 1.88 15.81
CA ILE A 45 0.87 3.09 16.62
C ILE A 45 0.91 2.70 18.11
N THR A 46 1.88 3.25 18.83
CA THR A 46 2.18 2.87 20.22
C THR A 46 1.60 3.84 21.23
N GLY A 47 1.29 5.08 20.81
CA GLY A 47 0.71 6.11 21.68
C GLY A 47 0.37 7.38 20.94
N GLY A 48 -0.16 8.36 21.67
CA GLY A 48 -0.58 9.63 21.09
C GLY A 48 -1.76 9.51 20.13
N SER A 49 -2.00 10.57 19.35
CA SER A 49 -3.00 10.58 18.28
C SER A 49 -2.59 11.54 17.17
N GLY A 50 -2.91 11.21 15.93
CA GLY A 50 -2.60 12.01 14.77
C GLY A 50 -3.40 11.55 13.57
N LYS A 51 -2.96 11.95 12.36
CA LYS A 51 -3.64 11.56 11.11
C LYS A 51 -2.64 11.06 10.09
N ILE A 52 -3.04 10.06 9.35
CA ILE A 52 -2.26 9.50 8.24
C ILE A 52 -3.12 9.53 6.98
N PHE A 53 -2.62 10.21 5.94
CA PHE A 53 -3.17 10.14 4.60
C PHE A 53 -2.67 8.86 3.93
N THR A 54 -3.59 8.06 3.44
CA THR A 54 -3.31 6.83 2.72
C THR A 54 -4.53 6.48 1.86
N ASP A 55 -4.31 5.92 0.67
CA ASP A 55 -5.38 5.51 -0.23
C ASP A 55 -6.42 6.62 -0.49
N GLY A 56 -5.92 7.85 -0.72
CA GLY A 56 -6.75 9.01 -1.07
C GLY A 56 -7.51 9.67 0.07
N LYS A 57 -7.37 9.23 1.33
CA LYS A 57 -8.12 9.74 2.48
C LYS A 57 -7.26 9.89 3.74
N TRP A 58 -7.68 10.79 4.62
CA TRP A 58 -7.10 10.93 5.95
C TRP A 58 -7.76 9.96 6.92
N LEU A 59 -6.94 9.19 7.63
CA LEU A 59 -7.36 8.27 8.69
C LEU A 59 -6.79 8.73 10.02
N GLU A 60 -7.57 8.61 11.09
CA GLU A 60 -7.04 8.78 12.45
C GLU A 60 -6.03 7.68 12.75
N ALA A 61 -4.97 8.04 13.48
CA ALA A 61 -3.94 7.13 13.96
C ALA A 61 -3.98 7.15 15.50
N VAL A 62 -4.39 6.05 16.10
CA VAL A 62 -4.51 5.90 17.56
C VAL A 62 -3.81 4.62 18.02
N LYS A 63 -3.47 4.53 19.30
CA LYS A 63 -2.79 3.37 19.87
C LYS A 63 -3.51 2.05 19.52
N GLY A 64 -2.74 1.07 19.06
CA GLY A 64 -3.22 -0.24 18.63
C GLY A 64 -3.54 -0.31 17.13
N ASP A 65 -3.52 0.82 16.41
CA ASP A 65 -3.62 0.77 14.96
C ASP A 65 -2.33 0.23 14.34
N ILE A 66 -2.49 -0.61 13.34
CA ILE A 66 -1.40 -1.05 12.46
C ILE A 66 -1.68 -0.52 11.06
N PHE A 67 -0.71 0.20 10.51
CA PHE A 67 -0.72 0.63 9.12
C PHE A 67 0.18 -0.29 8.31
N PHE A 68 -0.37 -0.86 7.25
CA PHE A 68 0.38 -1.65 6.28
C PHE A 68 0.45 -0.90 4.96
N ARG A 69 1.66 -0.52 4.57
CA ARG A 69 1.90 0.24 3.35
C ARG A 69 2.63 -0.61 2.33
N LYS A 70 2.10 -0.62 1.12
CA LYS A 70 2.65 -1.33 -0.04
C LYS A 70 3.34 -0.35 -0.98
N PRO A 71 4.30 -0.81 -1.80
CA PRO A 71 4.89 0.01 -2.85
C PRO A 71 3.82 0.65 -3.76
N GLY A 72 4.05 1.91 -4.13
CA GLY A 72 3.12 2.69 -4.95
C GLY A 72 2.07 3.50 -4.17
N LEU A 73 1.93 3.29 -2.86
CA LEU A 73 0.96 4.01 -2.05
C LEU A 73 1.41 5.44 -1.76
N ASP A 74 0.50 6.40 -1.94
CA ASP A 74 0.73 7.82 -1.65
C ASP A 74 0.36 8.09 -0.19
N VAL A 75 1.34 8.55 0.61
CA VAL A 75 1.16 8.69 2.05
C VAL A 75 1.68 10.03 2.57
N GLN A 76 1.04 10.50 3.65
CA GLN A 76 1.48 11.67 4.41
C GLN A 76 1.01 11.53 5.86
N GLY A 77 1.83 11.91 6.82
CA GLY A 77 1.45 11.95 8.23
C GLY A 77 1.24 13.36 8.77
N ILE A 78 0.44 13.50 9.82
CA ILE A 78 0.39 14.67 10.70
C ILE A 78 0.82 14.19 12.08
N SER A 79 1.91 14.77 12.62
CA SER A 79 2.53 14.38 13.89
C SER A 79 1.58 14.49 15.09
N GLY A 80 1.88 13.75 16.15
CA GLY A 80 1.12 13.66 17.39
C GLY A 80 0.94 12.22 17.86
N TYR A 81 1.38 11.26 17.04
CA TYR A 81 1.36 9.84 17.39
C TYR A 81 2.77 9.28 17.51
N LEU A 82 2.92 8.30 18.39
CA LEU A 82 4.13 7.50 18.60
C LEU A 82 3.98 6.18 17.84
N PHE A 83 5.09 5.66 17.31
CA PHE A 83 5.02 4.46 16.46
C PHE A 83 6.33 3.66 16.42
N CYS A 84 6.18 2.38 16.15
CA CYS A 84 7.27 1.52 15.67
C CYS A 84 7.05 1.16 14.22
N THR A 85 8.07 1.30 13.38
CA THR A 85 8.02 0.95 11.96
C THR A 85 9.03 -0.13 11.63
N ILE A 86 8.61 -1.11 10.82
CA ILE A 86 9.45 -2.12 10.19
C ILE A 86 9.35 -1.95 8.69
N ILE A 87 10.48 -1.79 8.03
CA ILE A 87 10.60 -1.67 6.58
C ILE A 87 11.29 -2.93 6.06
N PHE A 88 10.68 -3.58 5.09
CA PHE A 88 11.14 -4.89 4.66
C PHE A 88 10.89 -5.16 3.18
N ASP A 89 11.67 -6.08 2.64
CA ASP A 89 11.40 -6.76 1.37
C ASP A 89 10.77 -8.12 1.69
N PRO A 90 9.56 -8.43 1.21
CA PRO A 90 8.91 -9.71 1.49
C PRO A 90 9.59 -10.90 0.82
N VAL A 91 10.39 -10.67 -0.23
CA VAL A 91 11.06 -11.70 -1.00
C VAL A 91 12.53 -11.31 -1.19
N TYR A 92 13.38 -11.77 -0.29
CA TYR A 92 14.83 -11.49 -0.41
C TYR A 92 15.38 -11.85 -1.79
N CYS A 93 16.06 -10.91 -2.42
CA CYS A 93 16.73 -11.11 -3.70
C CYS A 93 18.12 -10.48 -3.70
N ILE A 94 19.14 -11.28 -3.98
CA ILE A 94 20.53 -10.82 -3.96
C ILE A 94 20.81 -9.68 -4.96
N SER A 95 20.08 -9.59 -6.05
CA SER A 95 20.19 -8.48 -7.01
C SER A 95 19.77 -7.13 -6.43
N ARG A 96 19.03 -7.11 -5.33
CA ARG A 96 18.60 -5.91 -4.60
C ARG A 96 19.52 -5.55 -3.42
N LYS A 97 20.74 -6.08 -3.39
CA LYS A 97 21.71 -5.87 -2.30
C LYS A 97 21.99 -4.38 -2.03
N ASP A 98 21.95 -3.55 -3.05
CA ASP A 98 22.20 -2.11 -2.90
C ASP A 98 21.07 -1.42 -2.11
N ILE A 99 19.82 -1.85 -2.30
CA ILE A 99 18.68 -1.40 -1.50
C ILE A 99 18.89 -1.79 -0.02
N TYR A 100 19.38 -3.01 0.25
CA TYR A 100 19.58 -3.52 1.60
C TYR A 100 20.74 -2.86 2.33
N ASN A 101 21.74 -2.37 1.60
CA ASN A 101 22.93 -1.73 2.14
C ASN A 101 22.85 -0.20 2.14
N SER A 102 21.83 0.37 1.51
CA SER A 102 21.69 1.82 1.43
C SER A 102 21.44 2.39 2.83
N LYS A 103 22.40 3.19 3.31
CA LYS A 103 22.24 4.03 4.51
C LYS A 103 21.37 5.28 4.25
N VAL A 104 20.85 5.39 3.05
CA VAL A 104 20.00 6.52 2.68
C VAL A 104 18.75 6.39 3.51
N SER A 105 18.50 7.40 4.32
CA SER A 105 17.21 7.58 5.01
C SER A 105 16.13 7.29 3.99
N TYR A 106 15.41 6.21 4.14
CA TYR A 106 14.41 5.76 3.19
C TYR A 106 13.32 6.83 2.95
N TRP A 107 13.25 7.81 3.84
CA TRP A 107 12.46 9.04 3.73
C TRP A 107 12.96 9.98 2.63
N MET A 108 14.24 9.93 2.31
CA MET A 108 14.94 10.75 1.31
C MET A 108 15.26 9.94 0.05
N ALA A 109 14.77 8.72 -0.07
CA ALA A 109 15.03 7.85 -1.20
C ALA A 109 14.55 8.55 -2.49
N GLY A 110 15.47 9.22 -3.14
CA GLY A 110 15.38 9.66 -4.52
C GLY A 110 14.99 8.47 -5.43
N GLU A 111 15.39 8.42 -6.63
CA GLU A 111 15.06 7.47 -7.70
C GLU A 111 15.23 5.95 -7.42
N ASN A 112 15.14 5.50 -6.17
CA ASN A 112 15.27 4.09 -5.82
C ASN A 112 14.15 3.27 -6.46
N GLU A 113 14.56 2.15 -7.01
CA GLU A 113 13.69 1.16 -7.61
C GLU A 113 12.60 0.70 -6.63
N MET A 114 11.36 0.69 -7.08
CA MET A 114 10.25 0.24 -6.28
C MET A 114 10.29 -1.28 -6.15
N LEU A 115 10.08 -1.83 -4.95
CA LEU A 115 9.98 -3.27 -4.77
C LEU A 115 8.81 -3.84 -5.57
N PRO A 116 8.97 -5.06 -6.09
CA PRO A 116 7.90 -5.74 -6.81
C PRO A 116 6.69 -5.94 -5.91
N TYR A 117 5.53 -5.83 -6.50
CA TYR A 117 4.27 -6.09 -5.82
C TYR A 117 4.13 -7.59 -5.53
N VAL A 118 3.67 -7.92 -4.32
CA VAL A 118 3.42 -9.29 -3.87
C VAL A 118 1.96 -9.43 -3.49
N ASP A 119 1.21 -10.19 -4.28
CA ASP A 119 -0.23 -10.40 -4.17
C ASP A 119 -0.67 -11.10 -2.87
N PHE A 120 0.24 -11.82 -2.20
CA PHE A 120 0.01 -12.39 -0.87
C PHE A 120 -0.53 -11.36 0.14
N PHE A 121 -0.16 -10.09 -0.02
CA PHE A 121 -0.55 -9.00 0.87
C PHE A 121 -1.83 -8.26 0.45
N ASP A 122 -2.51 -8.68 -0.61
CA ASP A 122 -3.70 -7.97 -1.12
C ASP A 122 -4.82 -7.85 -0.09
N ASN A 123 -4.94 -8.85 0.75
CA ASN A 123 -5.99 -8.93 1.76
C ASN A 123 -5.70 -8.12 3.02
N ILE A 124 -4.47 -7.59 3.16
CA ILE A 124 -4.11 -6.76 4.31
C ILE A 124 -4.59 -5.32 4.02
N PRO A 125 -5.54 -4.79 4.81
CA PRO A 125 -6.00 -3.42 4.66
C PRO A 125 -4.88 -2.42 5.01
N HIS A 126 -4.98 -1.20 4.48
CA HIS A 126 -4.00 -0.14 4.79
C HIS A 126 -3.98 0.25 6.27
N LYS A 127 -5.08 0.04 6.97
CA LYS A 127 -5.20 0.26 8.41
C LYS A 127 -6.12 -0.79 9.04
N PHE A 128 -5.75 -1.28 10.21
CA PHE A 128 -6.63 -2.04 11.10
C PHE A 128 -6.21 -1.83 12.56
N ASN A 129 -7.14 -2.02 13.49
CA ASN A 129 -6.84 -1.96 14.92
C ASN A 129 -6.74 -3.39 15.48
N THR A 130 -5.64 -3.69 16.18
CA THR A 130 -5.41 -5.01 16.73
C THR A 130 -5.87 -5.12 18.18
N PRO A 131 -6.60 -6.20 18.55
CA PRO A 131 -6.90 -6.52 19.94
C PRO A 131 -5.66 -7.06 20.70
N ASN A 132 -4.62 -7.49 19.99
CA ASN A 132 -3.44 -8.15 20.56
C ASN A 132 -2.23 -7.19 20.64
N PHE A 133 -2.47 -5.91 20.96
CA PHE A 133 -1.45 -4.85 20.98
C PHE A 133 -0.13 -5.26 21.67
N ASN A 134 -0.21 -5.86 22.84
CA ASN A 134 1.00 -6.19 23.61
C ASN A 134 1.88 -7.25 22.91
N GLU A 135 1.29 -8.22 22.24
CA GLU A 135 2.03 -9.26 21.48
C GLU A 135 2.73 -8.65 20.27
N TYR A 136 2.02 -7.78 19.51
CA TYR A 136 2.64 -7.04 18.42
C TYR A 136 3.76 -6.14 18.91
N MET A 137 3.51 -5.37 19.96
CA MET A 137 4.51 -4.45 20.55
C MET A 137 5.79 -5.20 20.92
N GLN A 138 5.67 -6.38 21.56
CA GLN A 138 6.83 -7.19 21.91
C GLN A 138 7.64 -7.62 20.68
N LEU A 139 6.97 -8.07 19.62
CA LEU A 139 7.62 -8.49 18.37
C LEU A 139 8.31 -7.31 17.66
N PHE A 140 7.64 -6.16 17.59
CA PHE A 140 8.22 -4.94 17.01
C PHE A 140 9.46 -4.50 17.78
N LEU A 141 9.42 -4.51 19.12
CA LEU A 141 10.58 -4.16 19.96
C LEU A 141 11.70 -5.17 19.84
N ASN A 142 11.41 -6.46 19.75
CA ASN A 142 12.44 -7.49 19.53
C ASN A 142 13.20 -7.24 18.22
N ILE A 143 12.45 -6.96 17.14
CA ILE A 143 13.04 -6.63 15.84
C ILE A 143 13.87 -5.35 15.94
N PHE A 144 13.33 -4.27 16.51
CA PHE A 144 14.03 -2.99 16.66
C PHE A 144 15.33 -3.14 17.48
N ASN A 145 15.25 -3.80 18.65
CA ASN A 145 16.41 -4.01 19.52
C ASN A 145 17.49 -4.88 18.86
N THR A 146 17.07 -5.85 18.04
CA THR A 146 17.99 -6.72 17.31
C THR A 146 18.63 -5.97 16.15
N TYR A 147 17.87 -5.17 15.41
CA TYR A 147 18.35 -4.33 14.32
C TYR A 147 19.36 -3.29 14.79
N SER A 148 19.08 -2.62 15.91
CA SER A 148 19.94 -1.56 16.49
C SER A 148 21.34 -2.06 16.87
N LYS A 149 21.51 -3.36 17.14
CA LYS A 149 22.81 -3.97 17.45
C LYS A 149 23.70 -4.14 16.22
N LYS A 150 23.27 -3.78 15.02
CA LYS A 150 24.02 -3.82 13.74
C LYS A 150 24.71 -5.16 13.43
N ASN A 151 24.19 -6.26 13.92
CA ASN A 151 24.80 -7.57 13.72
C ASN A 151 24.07 -8.32 12.60
N ILE A 152 24.70 -8.45 11.45
CA ILE A 152 24.18 -9.14 10.25
C ILE A 152 23.68 -10.57 10.55
N LYS A 153 24.27 -11.24 11.56
CA LYS A 153 23.84 -12.58 11.99
C LYS A 153 22.43 -12.63 12.58
N ASN A 154 21.84 -11.48 12.87
CA ASN A 154 20.53 -11.36 13.51
C ASN A 154 19.34 -11.31 12.53
N GLN A 155 19.59 -11.31 11.21
CA GLN A 155 18.48 -11.31 10.23
C GLN A 155 17.54 -12.51 10.40
N LEU A 156 18.05 -13.67 10.80
CA LEU A 156 17.24 -14.86 11.00
C LEU A 156 16.22 -14.69 12.15
N SER A 157 16.66 -14.11 13.28
CA SER A 157 15.78 -13.83 14.43
C SER A 157 14.71 -12.80 14.06
N MET A 158 15.12 -11.67 13.47
CA MET A 158 14.19 -10.61 13.04
C MET A 158 13.17 -11.14 12.01
N LYS A 159 13.62 -11.97 11.08
CA LYS A 159 12.77 -12.63 10.10
C LYS A 159 11.72 -13.55 10.77
N ALA A 160 12.11 -14.31 11.79
CA ALA A 160 11.19 -15.17 12.53
C ALA A 160 10.08 -14.33 13.22
N ASP A 161 10.45 -13.22 13.87
CA ASP A 161 9.51 -12.31 14.50
C ASP A 161 8.59 -11.63 13.46
N LEU A 162 9.13 -11.20 12.31
CA LEU A 162 8.32 -10.61 11.23
C LEU A 162 7.35 -11.64 10.63
N LEU A 163 7.78 -12.88 10.40
CA LEU A 163 6.90 -13.95 9.93
C LEU A 163 5.78 -14.24 10.95
N LYS A 164 6.08 -14.17 12.25
CA LYS A 164 5.08 -14.29 13.30
C LYS A 164 4.07 -13.13 13.23
N ILE A 165 4.52 -11.88 13.08
CA ILE A 165 3.65 -10.71 12.86
C ILE A 165 2.72 -10.94 11.67
N LEU A 166 3.26 -11.31 10.51
CA LEU A 166 2.47 -11.53 9.28
C LEU A 166 1.45 -12.66 9.44
N THR A 167 1.80 -13.70 10.18
CA THR A 167 0.91 -14.83 10.49
C THR A 167 -0.24 -14.38 11.41
N MET A 168 0.06 -13.60 12.45
CA MET A 168 -0.94 -13.03 13.36
C MET A 168 -1.90 -12.12 12.61
N LEU A 169 -1.37 -11.21 11.77
CA LEU A 169 -2.16 -10.35 10.89
C LEU A 169 -3.14 -11.15 10.04
N ASN A 170 -2.65 -12.14 9.33
CA ASN A 170 -3.49 -12.97 8.47
C ASN A 170 -4.59 -13.69 9.28
N LYS A 171 -4.27 -14.21 10.46
CA LYS A 171 -5.22 -14.87 11.36
C LYS A 171 -6.29 -13.90 11.87
N GLU A 172 -5.90 -12.71 12.33
CA GLU A 172 -6.84 -11.70 12.83
C GLU A 172 -7.77 -11.20 11.74
N LEU A 173 -7.24 -10.91 10.56
CA LEU A 173 -8.03 -10.46 9.43
C LEU A 173 -9.01 -11.53 8.93
N ASN A 174 -8.60 -12.79 8.93
CA ASN A 174 -9.48 -13.90 8.61
C ASN A 174 -10.60 -14.04 9.65
N ASN A 175 -10.29 -13.90 10.94
CA ASN A 175 -11.30 -13.97 12.01
C ASN A 175 -12.27 -12.77 11.96
N GLN A 176 -11.79 -11.56 11.71
CA GLN A 176 -12.63 -10.38 11.54
C GLN A 176 -13.51 -10.48 10.28
N SER A 177 -12.98 -11.02 9.19
CA SER A 177 -13.76 -11.27 7.98
C SER A 177 -14.90 -12.28 8.20
N ILE A 178 -14.72 -13.21 9.12
CA ILE A 178 -15.73 -14.21 9.52
C ILE A 178 -16.89 -13.56 10.29
N ALA A 179 -16.61 -12.53 11.10
CA ALA A 179 -17.62 -11.88 11.94
C ALA A 179 -18.52 -10.87 11.21
N PHE A 180 -18.05 -10.26 10.11
CA PHE A 180 -18.72 -9.12 9.46
C PHE A 180 -19.19 -9.35 8.02
N LYS A 181 -18.89 -10.50 7.39
CA LYS A 181 -19.26 -10.70 5.98
C LYS A 181 -20.34 -11.75 5.83
N SER A 182 -21.36 -11.41 5.01
CA SER A 182 -22.41 -12.36 4.63
C SER A 182 -21.79 -13.64 4.03
N GLN A 183 -22.49 -14.77 4.12
CA GLN A 183 -22.03 -16.04 3.53
C GLN A 183 -21.71 -15.88 2.02
N SER A 184 -22.43 -14.99 1.35
CA SER A 184 -22.20 -14.64 -0.07
C SER A 184 -20.81 -14.05 -0.31
N VAL A 185 -20.32 -13.19 0.58
CA VAL A 185 -18.99 -12.58 0.49
C VAL A 185 -17.91 -13.63 0.67
N LYS A 186 -18.03 -14.51 1.69
CA LYS A 186 -17.08 -15.60 1.94
C LYS A 186 -16.99 -16.54 0.73
N ASN A 187 -18.12 -16.95 0.17
CA ASN A 187 -18.16 -17.89 -0.95
C ASN A 187 -17.58 -17.33 -2.25
N ASN A 188 -17.59 -16.00 -2.42
CA ASN A 188 -17.15 -15.35 -3.64
C ASN A 188 -15.81 -14.60 -3.51
N TYR A 189 -15.26 -14.50 -2.30
CA TYR A 189 -14.04 -13.75 -2.03
C TYR A 189 -12.89 -14.12 -2.98
N LYS A 190 -12.56 -15.41 -3.09
CA LYS A 190 -11.49 -15.90 -3.97
C LYS A 190 -11.72 -15.54 -5.44
N LYS A 191 -12.97 -15.64 -5.91
CA LYS A 191 -13.34 -15.31 -7.29
C LYS A 191 -13.16 -13.82 -7.59
N ILE A 192 -13.59 -12.97 -6.66
CA ILE A 192 -13.45 -11.51 -6.78
C ILE A 192 -11.97 -11.11 -6.75
N MET A 193 -11.15 -11.72 -5.89
CA MET A 193 -9.71 -11.44 -5.84
C MET A 193 -8.99 -11.87 -7.12
N LEU A 194 -9.34 -13.02 -7.71
CA LEU A 194 -8.82 -13.43 -9.00
C LEU A 194 -9.22 -12.45 -10.12
N CYS A 195 -10.47 -11.97 -10.11
CA CYS A 195 -10.95 -10.96 -11.04
C CYS A 195 -10.21 -9.62 -10.85
N LYS A 196 -10.00 -9.19 -9.60
CA LYS A 196 -9.20 -8.00 -9.28
C LYS A 196 -7.78 -8.12 -9.85
N ASN A 197 -7.10 -9.24 -9.61
CA ASN A 197 -5.75 -9.48 -10.13
C ASN A 197 -5.73 -9.49 -11.67
N TYR A 198 -6.77 -10.03 -12.31
CA TYR A 198 -6.91 -9.95 -13.76
C TYR A 198 -7.03 -8.49 -14.24
N ILE A 199 -7.83 -7.67 -13.55
CA ILE A 199 -7.95 -6.24 -13.86
C ILE A 199 -6.58 -5.55 -13.73
N ASP A 200 -5.89 -5.76 -12.62
CA ASP A 200 -4.60 -5.10 -12.32
C ASP A 200 -3.52 -5.44 -13.35
N ASN A 201 -3.51 -6.67 -13.84
CA ASN A 201 -2.56 -7.12 -14.86
C ASN A 201 -2.94 -6.72 -16.31
N ASN A 202 -4.14 -6.17 -16.51
CA ASN A 202 -4.65 -5.83 -17.84
C ASN A 202 -5.20 -4.41 -17.95
N LEU A 203 -4.71 -3.47 -17.14
CA LEU A 203 -5.25 -2.11 -17.02
C LEU A 203 -5.29 -1.31 -18.31
N TYR A 204 -4.47 -1.67 -19.29
CA TYR A 204 -4.46 -1.05 -20.62
C TYR A 204 -5.61 -1.52 -21.54
N SER A 205 -6.28 -2.61 -21.13
CA SER A 205 -7.40 -3.18 -21.88
C SER A 205 -8.72 -2.46 -21.57
N SER A 206 -9.70 -2.65 -22.46
CA SER A 206 -11.09 -2.31 -22.18
C SER A 206 -11.76 -3.43 -21.38
N PHE A 207 -12.52 -3.08 -20.38
CA PHE A 207 -13.26 -4.04 -19.56
C PHE A 207 -14.77 -3.88 -19.75
N SER A 208 -15.45 -5.02 -19.88
CA SER A 208 -16.91 -5.11 -19.77
C SER A 208 -17.28 -5.68 -18.40
N LEU A 209 -18.27 -5.08 -17.74
CA LEU A 209 -18.78 -5.62 -16.47
C LEU A 209 -19.34 -7.04 -16.65
N ASP A 210 -19.92 -7.32 -17.80
CA ASP A 210 -20.48 -8.64 -18.09
C ASP A 210 -19.36 -9.67 -18.17
N THR A 211 -18.29 -9.38 -18.91
CA THR A 211 -17.11 -10.26 -18.98
C THR A 211 -16.48 -10.53 -17.60
N LEU A 212 -16.35 -9.49 -16.78
CA LEU A 212 -15.79 -9.63 -15.42
C LEU A 212 -16.72 -10.43 -14.50
N ALA A 213 -18.02 -10.25 -14.63
CA ALA A 213 -19.02 -11.02 -13.88
C ALA A 213 -19.03 -12.50 -14.31
N ASP A 214 -18.96 -12.77 -15.60
CA ASP A 214 -18.89 -14.13 -16.17
C ASP A 214 -17.62 -14.86 -15.70
N MET A 215 -16.47 -14.20 -15.64
CA MET A 215 -15.23 -14.76 -15.08
C MET A 215 -15.41 -15.22 -13.62
N CYS A 216 -16.28 -14.54 -12.85
CA CYS A 216 -16.60 -14.92 -11.50
C CYS A 216 -17.72 -15.97 -11.39
N GLY A 217 -18.41 -16.28 -12.51
CA GLY A 217 -19.62 -17.09 -12.53
C GLY A 217 -20.76 -16.44 -11.75
N LEU A 218 -20.93 -15.11 -11.90
CA LEU A 218 -21.92 -14.30 -11.18
C LEU A 218 -22.75 -13.47 -12.17
N SER A 219 -24.00 -13.13 -11.79
CA SER A 219 -24.73 -12.11 -12.54
C SER A 219 -24.07 -10.75 -12.33
N ARG A 220 -24.15 -9.86 -13.32
CA ARG A 220 -23.58 -8.51 -13.30
C ARG A 220 -23.95 -7.72 -12.03
N THR A 221 -25.23 -7.72 -11.66
CA THR A 221 -25.71 -7.00 -10.46
C THR A 221 -25.10 -7.57 -9.19
N PHE A 222 -25.07 -8.90 -9.07
CA PHE A 222 -24.49 -9.58 -7.92
C PHE A 222 -22.96 -9.38 -7.86
N PHE A 223 -22.27 -9.47 -9.00
CA PHE A 223 -20.84 -9.18 -9.11
C PHE A 223 -20.51 -7.77 -8.62
N CYS A 224 -21.21 -6.72 -9.14
CA CYS A 224 -20.95 -5.35 -8.73
C CYS A 224 -21.14 -5.15 -7.22
N ARG A 225 -22.17 -5.74 -6.64
CA ARG A 225 -22.42 -5.67 -5.20
C ARG A 225 -21.32 -6.37 -4.40
N ILE A 226 -21.01 -7.62 -4.73
CA ILE A 226 -20.00 -8.41 -4.00
C ILE A 226 -18.59 -7.84 -4.19
N PHE A 227 -18.26 -7.36 -5.39
CA PHE A 227 -16.99 -6.68 -5.63
C PHE A 227 -16.88 -5.42 -4.77
N GLY A 228 -17.94 -4.59 -4.71
CA GLY A 228 -17.99 -3.41 -3.85
C GLY A 228 -17.85 -3.74 -2.37
N GLU A 229 -18.49 -4.82 -1.90
CA GLU A 229 -18.38 -5.28 -0.50
C GLU A 229 -16.97 -5.81 -0.15
N ILE A 230 -16.27 -6.43 -1.10
CA ILE A 230 -14.93 -7.02 -0.89
C ILE A 230 -13.83 -5.98 -1.08
N ILE A 231 -13.89 -5.20 -2.15
CA ILE A 231 -12.83 -4.25 -2.56
C ILE A 231 -13.05 -2.85 -1.96
N GLY A 232 -14.26 -2.56 -1.47
CA GLY A 232 -14.61 -1.27 -0.88
C GLY A 232 -15.08 -0.22 -1.89
N GLN A 233 -15.11 -0.53 -3.19
CA GLN A 233 -15.58 0.35 -4.25
C GLN A 233 -16.11 -0.45 -5.44
N PRO A 234 -17.05 0.11 -6.25
CA PRO A 234 -17.57 -0.57 -7.43
C PRO A 234 -16.48 -0.91 -8.45
N PRO A 235 -16.63 -2.00 -9.25
CA PRO A 235 -15.59 -2.47 -10.18
C PRO A 235 -15.11 -1.38 -11.16
N PHE A 236 -16.03 -0.60 -11.72
CA PHE A 236 -15.69 0.45 -12.69
C PHE A 236 -14.91 1.60 -12.06
N GLU A 237 -15.27 1.99 -10.83
CA GLU A 237 -14.53 3.00 -10.06
C GLU A 237 -13.12 2.49 -9.73
N TYR A 238 -13.02 1.22 -9.34
CA TYR A 238 -11.73 0.58 -9.09
C TYR A 238 -10.83 0.67 -10.34
N ILE A 239 -11.31 0.24 -11.52
CA ILE A 239 -10.57 0.27 -12.78
C ILE A 239 -10.13 1.70 -13.13
N ILE A 240 -11.04 2.66 -13.03
CA ILE A 240 -10.74 4.06 -13.34
C ILE A 240 -9.65 4.60 -12.39
N ASN A 241 -9.75 4.33 -11.10
CA ASN A 241 -8.78 4.80 -10.10
C ASN A 241 -7.38 4.21 -10.35
N GLN A 242 -7.29 2.91 -10.72
CA GLN A 242 -6.01 2.29 -11.11
C GLN A 242 -5.41 2.95 -12.35
N LYS A 243 -6.22 3.18 -13.40
CA LYS A 243 -5.78 3.87 -14.63
C LYS A 243 -5.31 5.30 -14.36
N LEU A 244 -5.99 6.02 -13.47
CA LEU A 244 -5.57 7.37 -13.04
C LEU A 244 -4.26 7.36 -12.25
N GLY A 245 -4.00 6.32 -11.46
CA GLY A 245 -2.72 6.12 -10.78
C GLY A 245 -1.57 5.96 -11.77
N ILE A 246 -1.76 5.14 -12.83
CA ILE A 246 -0.77 5.02 -13.93
C ILE A 246 -0.59 6.34 -14.65
N ALA A 247 -1.67 7.04 -14.98
CA ALA A 247 -1.59 8.33 -15.65
C ALA A 247 -0.81 9.36 -14.82
N LYS A 248 -1.02 9.38 -13.51
CA LYS A 248 -0.25 10.22 -12.56
C LYS A 248 1.24 9.90 -12.63
N LEU A 249 1.61 8.62 -12.65
CA LEU A 249 3.01 8.19 -12.79
C LEU A 249 3.60 8.65 -14.12
N LEU A 250 2.92 8.42 -15.25
CA LEU A 250 3.40 8.85 -16.57
C LEU A 250 3.53 10.36 -16.69
N LEU A 251 2.65 11.14 -16.06
CA LEU A 251 2.75 12.60 -16.01
C LEU A 251 4.01 13.08 -15.28
N SER A 252 4.50 12.33 -14.30
CA SER A 252 5.69 12.68 -13.50
C SER A 252 7.00 12.13 -14.06
N THR A 253 6.96 11.07 -14.86
CA THR A 253 8.18 10.35 -15.30
C THR A 253 8.45 10.41 -16.79
N THR A 254 7.55 11.00 -17.60
CA THR A 254 7.69 11.03 -19.05
C THR A 254 7.29 12.40 -19.63
N ASP A 255 7.82 12.68 -20.83
CA ASP A 255 7.45 13.86 -21.64
C ASP A 255 6.26 13.59 -22.58
N MET A 256 5.61 12.44 -22.46
CA MET A 256 4.43 12.11 -23.26
C MET A 256 3.37 13.22 -23.17
N SER A 257 2.72 13.53 -24.28
CA SER A 257 1.58 14.48 -24.25
C SER A 257 0.43 13.91 -23.41
N ILE A 258 -0.40 14.79 -22.86
CA ILE A 258 -1.56 14.38 -22.05
C ILE A 258 -2.50 13.49 -22.85
N LYS A 259 -2.59 13.71 -24.18
CA LYS A 259 -3.40 12.88 -25.08
C LYS A 259 -2.82 11.47 -25.18
N GLU A 260 -1.52 11.33 -25.34
CA GLU A 260 -0.83 10.04 -25.38
C GLU A 260 -0.99 9.30 -24.07
N ILE A 261 -0.79 9.98 -22.93
CA ILE A 261 -0.99 9.37 -21.59
C ILE A 261 -2.43 8.89 -21.43
N SER A 262 -3.42 9.71 -21.77
CA SER A 262 -4.83 9.31 -21.74
C SER A 262 -5.08 8.03 -22.52
N SER A 263 -4.59 7.97 -23.76
CA SER A 263 -4.75 6.79 -24.63
C SER A 263 -3.99 5.58 -24.09
N SER A 264 -2.75 5.76 -23.63
CA SER A 264 -1.93 4.68 -23.04
C SER A 264 -2.54 4.10 -21.79
N CYS A 265 -3.27 4.91 -20.99
CA CYS A 265 -4.02 4.43 -19.83
C CYS A 265 -5.39 3.82 -20.22
N GLY A 266 -5.71 3.67 -21.51
CA GLY A 266 -6.94 3.06 -21.99
C GLY A 266 -8.18 3.90 -21.79
N PHE A 267 -8.05 5.24 -21.86
CA PHE A 267 -9.18 6.15 -21.93
C PHE A 267 -9.46 6.46 -23.42
N SER A 268 -10.67 6.14 -23.86
CA SER A 268 -11.12 6.41 -25.25
C SER A 268 -11.50 7.88 -25.47
N ASP A 269 -11.85 8.60 -24.41
CA ASP A 269 -12.26 10.01 -24.45
C ASP A 269 -11.38 10.84 -23.50
N ILE A 270 -10.64 11.78 -24.09
CA ILE A 270 -9.76 12.69 -23.36
C ILE A 270 -10.53 13.61 -22.42
N THR A 271 -11.74 14.04 -22.80
CA THR A 271 -12.57 14.91 -21.96
C THR A 271 -13.02 14.19 -20.70
N TYR A 272 -13.40 12.90 -20.86
CA TYR A 272 -13.72 12.02 -19.74
C TYR A 272 -12.50 11.83 -18.83
N PHE A 273 -11.30 11.59 -19.41
CA PHE A 273 -10.05 11.50 -18.65
C PHE A 273 -9.79 12.76 -17.83
N TYR A 274 -9.85 13.95 -18.42
CA TYR A 274 -9.66 15.22 -17.71
C TYR A 274 -10.61 15.39 -16.54
N ARG A 275 -11.89 15.09 -16.76
CA ARG A 275 -12.92 15.17 -15.72
C ARG A 275 -12.63 14.21 -14.57
N ARG A 276 -12.29 12.95 -14.88
CA ARG A 276 -12.00 11.91 -13.88
C ARG A 276 -10.72 12.24 -13.11
N PHE A 277 -9.68 12.65 -13.81
CA PHE A 277 -8.40 13.04 -13.20
C PHE A 277 -8.58 14.22 -12.25
N LYS A 278 -9.27 15.28 -12.70
CA LYS A 278 -9.56 16.44 -11.85
C LYS A 278 -10.42 16.07 -10.64
N GLY A 279 -11.42 15.22 -10.81
CA GLY A 279 -12.26 14.74 -9.70
C GLY A 279 -11.47 13.92 -8.66
N HIS A 280 -10.47 13.16 -9.09
CA HIS A 280 -9.69 12.28 -8.21
C HIS A 280 -8.52 13.01 -7.53
N PHE A 281 -7.82 13.90 -8.25
CA PHE A 281 -6.62 14.59 -7.75
C PHE A 281 -6.84 16.08 -7.44
N ASN A 282 -8.05 16.61 -7.58
CA ASN A 282 -8.41 18.02 -7.38
C ASN A 282 -7.65 19.01 -8.26
N MET A 283 -7.00 18.55 -9.33
CA MET A 283 -6.28 19.37 -10.30
C MET A 283 -6.28 18.71 -11.68
N THR A 284 -6.10 19.52 -12.73
CA THR A 284 -6.03 18.98 -14.10
C THR A 284 -4.71 18.24 -14.34
N PRO A 285 -4.65 17.29 -15.31
CA PRO A 285 -3.40 16.65 -15.70
C PRO A 285 -2.29 17.64 -16.07
N LYS A 286 -2.67 18.73 -16.75
CA LYS A 286 -1.75 19.80 -17.14
C LYS A 286 -1.17 20.52 -15.92
N SER A 287 -2.05 20.98 -15.02
CA SER A 287 -1.62 21.64 -13.78
C SER A 287 -0.80 20.72 -12.89
N TYR A 288 -1.10 19.43 -12.89
CA TYR A 288 -0.31 18.45 -12.14
C TYR A 288 1.14 18.37 -12.65
N ARG A 289 1.34 18.29 -13.96
CA ARG A 289 2.67 18.29 -14.58
C ARG A 289 3.42 19.61 -14.37
N GLU A 290 2.75 20.76 -14.57
CA GLU A 290 3.34 22.07 -14.38
C GLU A 290 3.83 22.27 -12.92
N ASN A 291 3.05 21.82 -11.95
CA ASN A 291 3.45 21.88 -10.54
C ASN A 291 4.70 21.06 -10.24
N LEU A 292 4.86 19.88 -10.86
CA LEU A 292 6.07 19.08 -10.69
C LEU A 292 7.30 19.78 -11.26
N GLN A 293 7.18 20.36 -12.49
CA GLN A 293 8.29 21.08 -13.14
C GLN A 293 8.70 22.35 -12.40
N LEU A 294 7.79 22.97 -11.64
CA LEU A 294 8.12 24.11 -10.78
C LEU A 294 8.93 23.69 -9.56
N PHE A 295 8.65 22.52 -8.99
CA PHE A 295 9.44 21.96 -7.87
C PHE A 295 10.86 21.58 -8.31
N ASP A 296 11.05 21.04 -9.52
CA ASP A 296 12.36 20.68 -10.06
C ASP A 296 13.24 21.90 -10.43
N LYS A 297 12.65 23.10 -10.60
CA LYS A 297 13.38 24.34 -10.91
C LYS A 297 13.78 25.16 -9.68
N VAL A 298 13.27 24.82 -8.51
CA VAL A 298 13.52 25.54 -7.24
C VAL A 298 14.54 24.80 -6.36
N ASN A 299 14.92 23.58 -6.73
CA ASN A 299 16.01 22.80 -6.12
C ASN A 299 17.17 22.65 -7.10
#